data_fa2024cd3f9170c4cab969ebd411fe79
#
_entry.id   fa2024cd3f9170c4cab969ebd411fe79
#
_cell.length_a   1.000
_cell.length_b   1.000
_cell.length_c   1.000
_cell.angle_alpha   90.00
_cell.angle_beta   90.00
_cell.angle_gamma   90.00
#
_symmetry.space_group_name_H-M   'P 1'
#
loop_
_entity.id
_entity.type
_entity.pdbx_description
1 polymer ?
#
loop_
_entity_poly.entity_id
_entity_poly.type
_entity_poly.pdbx_seq_one_letter_code
_entity_poly.pdbx_strand_id
1 'polypeptide(L)'
;QRQMCIRDRSEEQSESYEQEKNSLRNILLQQPENRDRFHTFSILNGILRLRQLSCHPQLIFPDFNGISGKTEQIIETFDTLRSEGHKVLIFSSFVKHLEILADVFRQQGWKYALLTGSTNNRPSEIAHFTEQKDVQAFLISLKAGGVGLNLTQADYVFIIDPWWNPAAEAQAIARAHRIGQDKQVIAYRFITQNSIEEKILQLQEDKRRLAETFITDSDALPALSNEQWADLLE
;
A
#
# COMPACT_ATOMS: atom_id res chain seq x y z
N GLN A 1 -3.20 11.23 -14.31
CA GLN A 1 -3.82 9.94 -14.69
C GLN A 1 -3.58 8.92 -13.59
N ARG A 2 -4.56 8.03 -13.36
CA ARG A 2 -4.41 6.90 -12.44
C ARG A 2 -4.43 5.62 -13.25
N GLN A 3 -3.43 4.78 -13.06
CA GLN A 3 -3.32 3.48 -13.71
C GLN A 3 -3.33 2.38 -12.65
N MET A 4 -3.90 1.24 -12.96
CA MET A 4 -3.97 0.09 -12.08
C MET A 4 -3.07 -1.01 -12.63
N CYS A 5 -2.13 -1.47 -11.81
CA CYS A 5 -1.26 -2.60 -12.09
C CYS A 5 -1.75 -3.80 -11.28
N ILE A 6 -2.27 -4.79 -11.95
CA ILE A 6 -2.80 -6.01 -11.32
C ILE A 6 -1.82 -7.14 -11.61
N ARG A 7 -1.39 -7.86 -10.56
CA ARG A 7 -0.47 -9.00 -10.68
C ARG A 7 -0.96 -10.16 -9.84
N ASP A 8 -0.75 -11.37 -10.34
CA ASP A 8 -0.96 -12.60 -9.59
C ASP A 8 0.09 -12.78 -8.49
N ARG A 9 -0.29 -13.58 -7.49
CA ARG A 9 0.59 -14.06 -6.43
C ARG A 9 1.55 -15.12 -6.99
N SER A 10 2.75 -15.22 -6.43
CA SER A 10 3.58 -16.42 -6.61
C SER A 10 2.87 -17.64 -5.99
N GLU A 11 3.26 -18.86 -6.41
CA GLU A 11 2.63 -20.09 -5.92
C GLU A 11 2.71 -20.19 -4.39
N GLU A 12 3.90 -20.02 -3.81
CA GLU A 12 4.12 -20.05 -2.35
C GLU A 12 3.34 -18.93 -1.62
N GLN A 13 3.24 -17.75 -2.21
CA GLN A 13 2.44 -16.64 -1.68
C GLN A 13 0.96 -16.99 -1.70
N SER A 14 0.48 -17.67 -2.75
CA SER A 14 -0.90 -18.10 -2.91
C SER A 14 -1.30 -19.13 -1.86
N GLU A 15 -0.46 -20.13 -1.61
CA GLU A 15 -0.70 -21.13 -0.57
C GLU A 15 -0.85 -20.49 0.81
N SER A 16 0.10 -19.63 1.19
CA SER A 16 0.08 -18.94 2.48
C SER A 16 -1.16 -18.04 2.62
N TYR A 17 -1.57 -17.40 1.54
CA TYR A 17 -2.75 -16.53 1.51
C TYR A 17 -4.03 -17.34 1.69
N GLU A 18 -4.21 -18.45 0.97
CA GLU A 18 -5.41 -19.29 1.06
C GLU A 18 -5.52 -19.98 2.44
N GLN A 19 -4.42 -20.37 3.06
CA GLN A 19 -4.42 -20.87 4.43
C GLN A 19 -4.94 -19.83 5.42
N GLU A 20 -4.46 -18.59 5.34
CA GLU A 20 -4.91 -17.49 6.21
C GLU A 20 -6.37 -17.11 5.94
N LYS A 21 -6.78 -17.09 4.65
CA LYS A 21 -8.16 -16.84 4.23
C LYS A 21 -9.12 -17.88 4.83
N ASN A 22 -8.77 -19.16 4.74
CA ASN A 22 -9.58 -20.24 5.30
C ASN A 22 -9.64 -20.20 6.83
N SER A 23 -8.53 -19.83 7.49
CA SER A 23 -8.51 -19.62 8.95
C SER A 23 -9.47 -18.51 9.37
N LEU A 24 -9.44 -17.40 8.67
CA LEU A 24 -10.33 -16.26 8.95
C LEU A 24 -11.80 -16.60 8.66
N ARG A 25 -12.10 -17.36 7.59
CA ARG A 25 -13.46 -17.86 7.32
C ARG A 25 -13.98 -18.73 8.47
N ASN A 26 -13.16 -19.61 9.02
CA ASN A 26 -13.53 -20.44 10.15
C ASN A 26 -13.85 -19.61 11.40
N ILE A 27 -13.10 -18.52 11.66
CA ILE A 27 -13.39 -17.59 12.75
C ILE A 27 -14.74 -16.90 12.54
N LEU A 28 -15.05 -16.48 11.33
CA LEU A 28 -16.33 -15.84 10.98
C LEU A 28 -17.52 -16.79 11.14
N LEU A 29 -17.35 -18.08 10.79
CA LEU A 29 -18.41 -19.10 10.90
C LEU A 29 -18.68 -19.53 12.34
N GLN A 30 -17.72 -19.42 13.23
CA GLN A 30 -17.87 -19.69 14.67
C GLN A 30 -18.63 -18.58 15.38
N GLN A 31 -19.81 -18.17 14.89
CA GLN A 31 -20.59 -17.07 15.43
C GLN A 31 -20.78 -17.22 16.95
N PRO A 32 -20.09 -16.46 17.81
CA PRO A 32 -20.45 -16.42 19.22
C PRO A 32 -21.80 -15.69 19.36
N GLU A 33 -22.70 -16.22 20.18
CA GLU A 33 -24.01 -15.60 20.49
C GLU A 33 -23.86 -14.16 21.03
N ASN A 34 -22.70 -13.86 21.61
CA ASN A 34 -22.29 -12.51 22.00
C ASN A 34 -21.02 -12.10 21.27
N ARG A 35 -21.11 -11.08 20.41
CA ARG A 35 -19.94 -10.41 19.79
C ARG A 35 -19.12 -9.77 20.91
N ASP A 36 -18.09 -10.46 21.37
CA ASP A 36 -17.12 -9.85 22.25
C ASP A 36 -16.06 -9.07 21.45
N ARG A 37 -15.34 -8.21 22.16
CA ARG A 37 -14.24 -7.41 21.57
C ARG A 37 -13.14 -8.31 20.99
N PHE A 38 -13.00 -9.52 21.52
CA PHE A 38 -12.00 -10.48 21.10
C PHE A 38 -12.28 -11.02 19.68
N HIS A 39 -13.54 -11.36 19.39
CA HIS A 39 -13.95 -11.82 18.07
C HIS A 39 -13.71 -10.75 16.98
N THR A 40 -14.13 -9.51 17.24
CA THR A 40 -13.87 -8.38 16.34
C THR A 40 -12.36 -8.16 16.12
N PHE A 41 -11.56 -8.23 17.18
CA PHE A 41 -10.10 -8.10 17.09
C PHE A 41 -9.48 -9.21 16.24
N SER A 42 -9.96 -10.46 16.38
CA SER A 42 -9.48 -11.61 15.59
C SER A 42 -9.77 -11.41 14.10
N ILE A 43 -10.95 -10.93 13.74
CA ILE A 43 -11.31 -10.62 12.34
C ILE A 43 -10.39 -9.52 11.79
N LEU A 44 -10.24 -8.41 12.52
CA LEU A 44 -9.38 -7.30 12.08
C LEU A 44 -7.92 -7.73 11.91
N ASN A 45 -7.41 -8.59 12.80
CA ASN A 45 -6.07 -9.14 12.70
C ASN A 45 -5.92 -10.06 11.47
N GLY A 46 -6.90 -10.92 11.21
CA GLY A 46 -6.91 -11.79 10.01
C GLY A 46 -6.89 -10.96 8.72
N ILE A 47 -7.71 -9.91 8.65
CA ILE A 47 -7.72 -8.98 7.50
C ILE A 47 -6.37 -8.27 7.34
N LEU A 48 -5.76 -7.82 8.44
CA LEU A 48 -4.43 -7.21 8.39
C LEU A 48 -3.40 -8.20 7.83
N ARG A 49 -3.44 -9.47 8.26
CA ARG A 49 -2.54 -10.52 7.78
C ARG A 49 -2.76 -10.82 6.30
N LEU A 50 -4.01 -10.90 5.82
CA LEU A 50 -4.32 -11.06 4.40
C LEU A 50 -3.77 -9.91 3.55
N ARG A 51 -3.88 -8.65 4.03
CA ARG A 51 -3.29 -7.50 3.36
C ARG A 51 -1.76 -7.58 3.32
N GLN A 52 -1.13 -8.02 4.41
CA GLN A 52 0.31 -8.22 4.47
C GLN A 52 0.74 -9.31 3.47
N LEU A 53 0.05 -10.45 3.42
CA LEU A 53 0.31 -11.52 2.44
C LEU A 53 0.08 -11.08 1.00
N SER A 54 -0.88 -10.20 0.74
CA SER A 54 -1.07 -9.60 -0.59
C SER A 54 0.10 -8.72 -1.01
N CYS A 55 0.80 -8.10 -0.05
CA CYS A 55 1.99 -7.29 -0.34
C CYS A 55 3.24 -8.16 -0.51
N HIS A 56 3.63 -8.84 0.57
CA HIS A 56 4.81 -9.72 0.58
C HIS A 56 4.73 -10.70 1.76
N PRO A 57 4.93 -12.02 1.56
CA PRO A 57 4.86 -13.00 2.64
C PRO A 57 5.82 -12.74 3.79
N GLN A 58 6.99 -12.15 3.52
CA GLN A 58 7.98 -11.81 4.54
C GLN A 58 7.47 -10.81 5.60
N LEU A 59 6.34 -10.11 5.36
CA LEU A 59 5.71 -9.27 6.37
C LEU A 59 5.18 -10.08 7.56
N ILE A 60 4.86 -11.36 7.31
CA ILE A 60 4.34 -12.30 8.33
C ILE A 60 5.38 -13.39 8.67
N PHE A 61 6.06 -13.92 7.65
CA PHE A 61 7.03 -14.99 7.76
C PHE A 61 8.43 -14.44 7.48
N PRO A 62 9.22 -14.07 8.52
CA PRO A 62 10.52 -13.42 8.35
C PRO A 62 11.52 -14.25 7.54
N ASP A 63 11.40 -15.59 7.61
CA ASP A 63 12.29 -16.54 6.94
C ASP A 63 11.89 -16.81 5.48
N PHE A 64 10.84 -16.16 4.97
CA PHE A 64 10.44 -16.28 3.58
C PHE A 64 11.50 -15.63 2.67
N ASN A 65 12.10 -16.46 1.79
CA ASN A 65 13.19 -16.04 0.90
C ASN A 65 12.74 -15.85 -0.56
N GLY A 66 11.44 -16.01 -0.85
CA GLY A 66 10.87 -15.81 -2.18
C GLY A 66 10.58 -14.34 -2.47
N ILE A 67 10.24 -14.06 -3.72
CA ILE A 67 9.77 -12.75 -4.19
C ILE A 67 8.25 -12.81 -4.34
N SER A 68 7.53 -11.77 -3.92
CA SER A 68 6.10 -11.64 -4.22
C SER A 68 5.91 -11.07 -5.63
N GLY A 69 4.88 -11.55 -6.34
CA GLY A 69 4.56 -11.05 -7.68
C GLY A 69 4.38 -9.53 -7.72
N LYS A 70 3.77 -8.96 -6.69
CA LYS A 70 3.63 -7.49 -6.55
C LYS A 70 4.98 -6.78 -6.44
N THR A 71 5.88 -7.28 -5.58
CA THR A 71 7.21 -6.68 -5.40
C THR A 71 8.01 -6.75 -6.70
N GLU A 72 7.96 -7.88 -7.43
CA GLU A 72 8.57 -8.03 -8.74
C GLU A 72 8.07 -6.97 -9.73
N GLN A 73 6.76 -6.80 -9.83
CA GLN A 73 6.17 -5.80 -10.72
C GLN A 73 6.54 -4.36 -10.35
N ILE A 74 6.62 -4.05 -9.05
CA ILE A 74 7.07 -2.73 -8.57
C ILE A 74 8.50 -2.47 -9.03
N ILE A 75 9.39 -3.46 -8.87
CA ILE A 75 10.79 -3.38 -9.25
C ILE A 75 10.95 -3.19 -10.77
N GLU A 76 10.27 -4.01 -11.58
CA GLU A 76 10.28 -3.92 -13.04
C GLU A 76 9.79 -2.56 -13.54
N THR A 77 8.66 -2.09 -12.98
CA THR A 77 8.09 -0.80 -13.35
C THR A 77 9.00 0.35 -12.92
N PHE A 78 9.59 0.28 -11.72
CA PHE A 78 10.52 1.29 -11.25
C PHE A 78 11.79 1.32 -12.10
N ASP A 79 12.37 0.18 -12.46
CA ASP A 79 13.60 0.13 -13.26
C ASP A 79 13.39 0.75 -14.65
N THR A 80 12.23 0.50 -15.27
CA THR A 80 11.86 1.14 -16.53
C THR A 80 11.82 2.66 -16.38
N LEU A 81 11.09 3.18 -15.41
CA LEU A 81 10.95 4.63 -15.18
C LEU A 81 12.26 5.29 -14.78
N ARG A 82 13.07 4.60 -13.97
CA ARG A 82 14.40 5.05 -13.59
C ARG A 82 15.32 5.18 -14.80
N SER A 83 15.29 4.21 -15.71
CA SER A 83 16.11 4.22 -16.93
C SER A 83 15.73 5.38 -17.87
N GLU A 84 14.48 5.82 -17.82
CA GLU A 84 13.95 6.99 -18.55
C GLU A 84 14.22 8.32 -17.83
N GLY A 85 14.83 8.28 -16.64
CA GLY A 85 15.21 9.48 -15.87
C GLY A 85 14.09 10.05 -15.00
N HIS A 86 13.01 9.30 -14.77
CA HIS A 86 11.91 9.72 -13.91
C HIS A 86 12.24 9.57 -12.43
N LYS A 87 11.56 10.38 -11.59
CA LYS A 87 11.58 10.28 -10.14
C LYS A 87 10.23 9.77 -9.62
N VAL A 88 10.28 8.82 -8.71
CA VAL A 88 9.11 8.06 -8.25
C VAL A 88 8.94 8.19 -6.74
N LEU A 89 7.74 8.56 -6.28
CA LEU A 89 7.32 8.45 -4.88
C LEU A 89 6.64 7.11 -4.68
N ILE A 90 7.09 6.33 -3.71
CA ILE A 90 6.55 4.99 -3.40
C ILE A 90 5.94 5.01 -2.00
N PHE A 91 4.62 4.91 -1.93
CA PHE A 91 3.87 4.97 -0.68
C PHE A 91 3.39 3.59 -0.23
N SER A 92 3.60 3.27 1.04
CA SER A 92 3.05 2.09 1.70
C SER A 92 2.50 2.39 3.08
N SER A 93 1.48 1.65 3.50
CA SER A 93 1.04 1.60 4.89
C SER A 93 1.94 0.71 5.76
N PHE A 94 2.69 -0.21 5.14
CA PHE A 94 3.58 -1.15 5.80
C PHE A 94 5.05 -0.71 5.68
N VAL A 95 5.61 -0.20 6.78
CA VAL A 95 7.03 0.21 6.83
C VAL A 95 7.95 -0.95 6.46
N LYS A 96 7.66 -2.17 6.94
CA LYS A 96 8.44 -3.36 6.62
C LYS A 96 8.45 -3.68 5.10
N HIS A 97 7.37 -3.36 4.36
CA HIS A 97 7.37 -3.52 2.91
C HIS A 97 8.30 -2.51 2.21
N LEU A 98 8.35 -1.28 2.71
CA LEU A 98 9.33 -0.28 2.24
C LEU A 98 10.77 -0.71 2.55
N GLU A 99 11.00 -1.35 3.69
CA GLU A 99 12.33 -1.90 4.05
C GLU A 99 12.75 -3.03 3.11
N ILE A 100 11.83 -3.94 2.76
CA ILE A 100 12.08 -4.99 1.75
C ILE A 100 12.46 -4.38 0.40
N LEU A 101 11.72 -3.37 -0.06
CA LEU A 101 12.06 -2.65 -1.30
C LEU A 101 13.41 -1.93 -1.19
N ALA A 102 13.70 -1.32 -0.04
CA ALA A 102 14.97 -0.66 0.22
C ALA A 102 16.15 -1.64 0.15
N ASP A 103 15.97 -2.86 0.64
CA ASP A 103 16.98 -3.92 0.55
C ASP A 103 17.23 -4.33 -0.91
N VAL A 104 16.18 -4.51 -1.69
CA VAL A 104 16.30 -4.79 -3.12
C VAL A 104 17.00 -3.64 -3.86
N PHE A 105 16.62 -2.39 -3.59
CA PHE A 105 17.23 -1.22 -4.22
C PHE A 105 18.73 -1.13 -3.89
N ARG A 106 19.11 -1.43 -2.66
CA ARG A 106 20.50 -1.50 -2.22
C ARG A 106 21.29 -2.59 -2.96
N GLN A 107 20.71 -3.77 -3.13
CA GLN A 107 21.32 -4.87 -3.89
C GLN A 107 21.52 -4.53 -5.37
N GLN A 108 20.59 -3.76 -5.96
CA GLN A 108 20.68 -3.27 -7.34
C GLN A 108 21.59 -2.04 -7.49
N GLY A 109 22.13 -1.49 -6.40
CA GLY A 109 22.93 -0.25 -6.41
C GLY A 109 22.11 1.01 -6.71
N TRP A 110 20.77 0.96 -6.57
CA TRP A 110 19.89 2.10 -6.80
C TRP A 110 19.84 3.01 -5.60
N LYS A 111 19.98 4.31 -5.82
CA LYS A 111 19.88 5.29 -4.74
C LYS A 111 18.42 5.65 -4.47
N TYR A 112 18.10 5.77 -3.20
CA TYR A 112 16.76 6.11 -2.73
C TYR A 112 16.81 6.96 -1.46
N ALA A 113 15.74 7.68 -1.17
CA ALA A 113 15.46 8.29 0.12
C ALA A 113 14.37 7.46 0.84
N LEU A 114 14.37 7.48 2.18
CA LEU A 114 13.40 6.72 3.00
C LEU A 114 12.82 7.60 4.11
N LEU A 115 11.50 7.75 4.11
CA LEU A 115 10.76 8.51 5.12
C LEU A 115 9.73 7.63 5.83
N THR A 116 10.00 7.31 7.08
CA THR A 116 9.08 6.55 7.95
C THR A 116 8.81 7.31 9.25
N GLY A 117 8.02 6.72 10.13
CA GLY A 117 7.79 7.27 11.47
C GLY A 117 9.06 7.37 12.33
N SER A 118 10.05 6.52 12.07
CA SER A 118 11.35 6.47 12.78
C SER A 118 12.43 7.37 12.18
N THR A 119 12.17 8.06 11.05
CA THR A 119 13.14 8.95 10.42
C THR A 119 13.39 10.19 11.28
N ASN A 120 14.61 10.31 11.81
CA ASN A 120 14.98 11.40 12.72
C ASN A 120 15.19 12.74 11.98
N ASN A 121 15.80 12.72 10.81
CA ASN A 121 16.10 13.93 10.02
C ASN A 121 15.31 13.95 8.71
N ARG A 122 14.02 14.28 8.80
CA ARG A 122 13.13 14.40 7.63
C ARG A 122 13.60 15.42 6.59
N PRO A 123 14.08 16.62 6.97
CA PRO A 123 14.60 17.59 6.00
C PRO A 123 15.77 17.04 5.17
N SER A 124 16.67 16.26 5.78
CA SER A 124 17.79 15.64 5.08
C SER A 124 17.33 14.63 4.01
N GLU A 125 16.34 13.76 4.32
CA GLU A 125 15.81 12.81 3.36
C GLU A 125 15.10 13.51 2.19
N ILE A 126 14.38 14.59 2.48
CA ILE A 126 13.74 15.40 1.46
C ILE A 126 14.78 16.07 0.55
N ALA A 127 15.81 16.71 1.13
CA ALA A 127 16.90 17.32 0.39
C ALA A 127 17.65 16.28 -0.45
N HIS A 128 17.93 15.08 0.13
CA HIS A 128 18.56 13.98 -0.56
C HIS A 128 17.79 13.59 -1.85
N PHE A 129 16.46 13.49 -1.76
CA PHE A 129 15.63 13.19 -2.93
C PHE A 129 15.51 14.37 -3.90
N THR A 130 15.35 15.61 -3.40
CA THR A 130 15.05 16.77 -4.25
C THR A 130 16.29 17.29 -4.98
N GLU A 131 17.46 17.30 -4.33
CA GLU A 131 18.69 17.93 -4.84
C GLU A 131 19.55 16.97 -5.66
N GLN A 132 19.50 15.66 -5.34
CA GLN A 132 20.33 14.67 -6.03
C GLN A 132 19.60 14.05 -7.21
N LYS A 133 20.15 14.19 -8.41
CA LYS A 133 19.53 13.67 -9.65
C LYS A 133 19.50 12.16 -9.73
N ASP A 134 20.47 11.49 -9.15
CA ASP A 134 20.63 10.03 -9.14
C ASP A 134 19.81 9.33 -8.05
N VAL A 135 19.18 10.08 -7.13
CA VAL A 135 18.18 9.59 -6.19
C VAL A 135 16.82 9.66 -6.85
N GLN A 136 16.38 8.54 -7.43
CA GLN A 136 15.17 8.49 -8.25
C GLN A 136 13.97 7.88 -7.54
N ALA A 137 14.16 7.25 -6.38
CA ALA A 137 13.08 6.71 -5.54
C ALA A 137 12.99 7.44 -4.20
N PHE A 138 11.76 7.69 -3.74
CA PHE A 138 11.49 8.10 -2.37
C PHE A 138 10.46 7.16 -1.76
N LEU A 139 10.90 6.30 -0.86
CA LEU A 139 10.09 5.35 -0.10
C LEU A 139 9.45 6.06 1.09
N ILE A 140 8.12 6.13 1.15
CA ILE A 140 7.41 6.96 2.13
C ILE A 140 6.31 6.14 2.80
N SER A 141 6.32 6.06 4.14
CA SER A 141 5.17 5.50 4.84
C SER A 141 3.98 6.48 4.81
N LEU A 142 2.76 5.98 4.58
CA LEU A 142 1.56 6.82 4.47
C LEU A 142 1.37 7.73 5.69
N LYS A 143 1.68 7.23 6.90
CA LYS A 143 1.61 8.02 8.14
C LYS A 143 2.63 9.16 8.17
N ALA A 144 3.86 8.94 7.69
CA ALA A 144 4.89 9.96 7.66
C ALA A 144 4.67 10.97 6.53
N GLY A 145 4.07 10.54 5.42
CA GLY A 145 3.72 11.39 4.27
C GLY A 145 2.60 12.39 4.54
N GLY A 146 1.87 12.29 5.66
CA GLY A 146 0.73 13.15 6.01
C GLY A 146 1.07 14.61 6.28
N VAL A 147 2.33 15.00 6.47
CA VAL A 147 2.73 16.35 6.87
C VAL A 147 3.37 17.09 5.68
N GLY A 148 2.64 17.99 5.06
CA GLY A 148 3.11 19.17 4.30
C GLY A 148 4.25 19.03 3.27
N LEU A 149 4.64 17.80 2.87
CA LEU A 149 5.75 17.56 1.96
C LEU A 149 5.48 18.21 0.58
N ASN A 150 6.47 18.88 0.03
CA ASN A 150 6.46 19.37 -1.34
C ASN A 150 7.51 18.57 -2.15
N LEU A 151 7.05 17.68 -3.05
CA LEU A 151 7.87 16.72 -3.78
C LEU A 151 7.61 16.81 -5.29
N THR A 152 7.56 18.03 -5.80
CA THR A 152 7.26 18.34 -7.22
C THR A 152 8.33 17.87 -8.21
N GLN A 153 9.47 17.36 -7.74
CA GLN A 153 10.47 16.72 -8.63
C GLN A 153 10.02 15.35 -9.13
N ALA A 154 9.07 14.70 -8.44
CA ALA A 154 8.53 13.42 -8.87
C ALA A 154 7.36 13.62 -9.84
N ASP A 155 7.37 12.86 -10.90
CA ASP A 155 6.32 12.77 -11.92
C ASP A 155 5.58 11.44 -11.87
N TYR A 156 6.04 10.48 -11.06
CA TYR A 156 5.35 9.21 -10.81
C TYR A 156 5.10 8.98 -9.31
N VAL A 157 3.94 8.39 -9.02
CA VAL A 157 3.54 8.01 -7.65
C VAL A 157 3.08 6.56 -7.66
N PHE A 158 3.68 5.72 -6.83
CA PHE A 158 3.28 4.35 -6.61
C PHE A 158 2.54 4.24 -5.28
N ILE A 159 1.33 3.71 -5.32
CA ILE A 159 0.58 3.26 -4.14
C ILE A 159 0.65 1.74 -4.15
N ILE A 160 1.48 1.17 -3.27
CA ILE A 160 1.81 -0.25 -3.33
C ILE A 160 0.92 -1.14 -2.44
N ASP A 161 0.08 -0.52 -1.61
CA ASP A 161 -1.03 -1.18 -0.92
C ASP A 161 -2.22 -0.22 -0.79
N PRO A 162 -3.46 -0.65 -1.08
CA PRO A 162 -4.64 0.19 -0.95
C PRO A 162 -4.95 0.46 0.52
N TRP A 163 -5.35 1.69 0.84
CA TRP A 163 -5.76 2.08 2.18
C TRP A 163 -7.28 2.21 2.28
N TRP A 164 -7.85 1.89 3.44
CA TRP A 164 -9.30 1.99 3.67
C TRP A 164 -9.88 3.39 3.41
N ASN A 165 -9.08 4.43 3.67
CA ASN A 165 -9.46 5.81 3.43
C ASN A 165 -8.87 6.31 2.11
N PRO A 166 -9.69 6.53 1.07
CA PRO A 166 -9.23 7.03 -0.22
C PRO A 166 -8.65 8.45 -0.14
N ALA A 167 -8.98 9.23 0.90
CA ALA A 167 -8.43 10.57 1.08
C ALA A 167 -6.93 10.54 1.39
N ALA A 168 -6.44 9.52 2.12
CA ALA A 168 -5.01 9.35 2.40
C ALA A 168 -4.21 9.12 1.11
N GLU A 169 -4.74 8.31 0.18
CA GLU A 169 -4.12 8.10 -1.14
C GLU A 169 -4.16 9.38 -1.99
N ALA A 170 -5.28 10.09 -1.97
CA ALA A 170 -5.40 11.36 -2.68
C ALA A 170 -4.40 12.40 -2.14
N GLN A 171 -4.19 12.45 -0.82
CA GLN A 171 -3.14 13.28 -0.21
C GLN A 171 -1.74 12.86 -0.66
N ALA A 172 -1.43 11.55 -0.71
CA ALA A 172 -0.15 11.05 -1.17
C ALA A 172 0.14 11.52 -2.62
N ILE A 173 -0.82 11.37 -3.52
CA ILE A 173 -0.71 11.82 -4.91
C ILE A 173 -0.55 13.34 -4.98
N ALA A 174 -1.29 14.11 -4.16
CA ALA A 174 -1.22 15.56 -4.12
C ALA A 174 0.15 16.10 -3.64
N ARG A 175 1.05 15.25 -3.08
CA ARG A 175 2.43 15.67 -2.74
C ARG A 175 3.30 15.91 -3.97
N ALA A 176 3.08 15.13 -5.03
CA ALA A 176 3.74 15.35 -6.32
C ALA A 176 3.01 16.42 -7.16
N HIS A 177 1.69 16.52 -7.03
CA HIS A 177 0.84 17.44 -7.82
C HIS A 177 0.57 18.72 -7.03
N ARG A 178 1.54 19.64 -6.97
CA ARG A 178 1.44 20.96 -6.33
C ARG A 178 1.84 22.10 -7.27
N ILE A 179 1.59 23.33 -6.82
CA ILE A 179 2.06 24.55 -7.50
C ILE A 179 3.59 24.46 -7.67
N GLY A 180 4.06 24.56 -8.92
CA GLY A 180 5.47 24.36 -9.31
C GLY A 180 5.75 23.00 -9.94
N GLN A 181 4.74 22.16 -10.15
CA GLN A 181 4.84 20.94 -10.95
C GLN A 181 4.46 21.24 -12.41
N ASP A 182 5.45 21.20 -13.29
CA ASP A 182 5.28 21.47 -14.72
C ASP A 182 4.99 20.19 -15.53
N LYS A 183 5.17 18.99 -14.90
CA LYS A 183 4.94 17.72 -15.53
C LYS A 183 3.60 17.11 -15.11
N GLN A 184 3.04 16.29 -16.00
CA GLN A 184 1.88 15.47 -15.66
C GLN A 184 2.28 14.39 -14.65
N VAL A 185 1.59 14.35 -13.51
CA VAL A 185 1.80 13.30 -12.49
C VAL A 185 0.96 12.08 -12.83
N ILE A 186 1.62 10.93 -12.93
CA ILE A 186 1.01 9.62 -13.17
C ILE A 186 1.06 8.79 -11.87
N ALA A 187 -0.10 8.30 -11.44
CA ALA A 187 -0.20 7.46 -10.25
C ALA A 187 -0.50 6.02 -10.63
N TYR A 188 0.35 5.09 -10.19
CA TYR A 188 0.17 3.64 -10.30
C TYR A 188 -0.34 3.09 -8.96
N ARG A 189 -1.37 2.24 -9.02
CA ARG A 189 -1.79 1.40 -7.90
C ARG A 189 -1.43 -0.04 -8.19
N PHE A 190 -0.65 -0.64 -7.30
CA PHE A 190 -0.27 -2.05 -7.40
C PHE A 190 -1.22 -2.89 -6.56
N ILE A 191 -1.96 -3.76 -7.22
CA ILE A 191 -3.02 -4.59 -6.63
C ILE A 191 -2.71 -6.05 -6.90
N THR A 192 -2.81 -6.86 -5.86
CA THR A 192 -2.71 -8.31 -6.00
C THR A 192 -4.06 -8.87 -6.42
N GLN A 193 -4.07 -9.63 -7.51
CA GLN A 193 -5.26 -10.24 -8.08
C GLN A 193 -5.86 -11.30 -7.13
N ASN A 194 -7.18 -11.46 -7.16
CA ASN A 194 -7.92 -12.41 -6.33
C ASN A 194 -7.59 -12.29 -4.83
N SER A 195 -7.45 -11.06 -4.35
CA SER A 195 -7.09 -10.77 -2.96
C SER A 195 -8.03 -9.78 -2.30
N ILE A 196 -7.89 -9.65 -0.98
CA ILE A 196 -8.63 -8.67 -0.19
C ILE A 196 -8.40 -7.22 -0.67
N GLU A 197 -7.32 -6.95 -1.40
CA GLU A 197 -7.05 -5.61 -1.90
C GLU A 197 -8.06 -5.17 -2.96
N GLU A 198 -8.51 -6.09 -3.83
CA GLU A 198 -9.57 -5.79 -4.80
C GLU A 198 -10.89 -5.46 -4.08
N LYS A 199 -11.20 -6.21 -3.02
CA LYS A 199 -12.39 -5.95 -2.19
C LYS A 199 -12.30 -4.60 -1.47
N ILE A 200 -11.12 -4.22 -0.99
CA ILE A 200 -10.88 -2.90 -0.39
C ILE A 200 -11.11 -1.78 -1.41
N LEU A 201 -10.65 -1.96 -2.67
CA LEU A 201 -10.90 -0.98 -3.72
C LEU A 201 -12.39 -0.85 -4.04
N GLN A 202 -13.12 -1.96 -4.09
CA GLN A 202 -14.57 -1.95 -4.25
C GLN A 202 -15.23 -1.11 -3.15
N LEU A 203 -14.89 -1.38 -1.88
CA LEU A 203 -15.39 -0.61 -0.74
C LEU A 203 -15.03 0.88 -0.80
N GLN A 204 -13.82 1.22 -1.27
CA GLN A 204 -13.42 2.62 -1.48
C GLN A 204 -14.33 3.31 -2.51
N GLU A 205 -14.63 2.62 -3.62
CA GLU A 205 -15.47 3.15 -4.69
C GLU A 205 -16.91 3.35 -4.21
N ASP A 206 -17.46 2.38 -3.47
CA ASP A 206 -18.80 2.46 -2.90
C ASP A 206 -18.90 3.61 -1.88
N LYS A 207 -17.90 3.76 -1.02
CA LYS A 207 -17.81 4.91 -0.09
C LYS A 207 -17.70 6.25 -0.83
N ARG A 208 -16.95 6.31 -1.92
CA ARG A 208 -16.84 7.54 -2.72
C ARG A 208 -18.19 7.90 -3.31
N ARG A 209 -18.92 6.96 -3.87
CA ARG A 209 -20.28 7.16 -4.40
C ARG A 209 -21.26 7.64 -3.32
N LEU A 210 -21.17 7.05 -2.12
CA LEU A 210 -21.96 7.47 -0.97
C LEU A 210 -21.57 8.86 -0.45
N ALA A 211 -20.27 9.18 -0.40
CA ALA A 211 -19.76 10.48 0.05
C ALA A 211 -20.09 11.61 -0.91
N GLU A 212 -20.19 11.33 -2.23
CA GLU A 212 -20.72 12.28 -3.22
C GLU A 212 -22.21 12.59 -2.94
N THR A 213 -22.91 11.70 -2.25
CA THR A 213 -24.32 11.87 -1.86
C THR A 213 -24.49 12.41 -0.43
N PHE A 214 -23.54 12.12 0.49
CA PHE A 214 -23.58 12.54 1.90
C PHE A 214 -22.17 12.86 2.41
N ILE A 215 -21.93 14.13 2.73
CA ILE A 215 -20.65 14.59 3.32
C ILE A 215 -20.54 14.06 4.76
N THR A 216 -19.77 13.01 5.00
CA THR A 216 -19.38 12.58 6.34
C THR A 216 -17.93 12.09 6.35
N ASP A 217 -17.08 12.88 7.05
CA ASP A 217 -15.70 12.51 7.37
C ASP A 217 -15.68 11.42 8.45
N SER A 218 -15.16 10.24 8.15
CA SER A 218 -14.72 9.31 9.19
C SER A 218 -13.52 8.49 8.72
N ASP A 219 -12.38 8.67 9.40
CA ASP A 219 -11.14 7.89 9.25
C ASP A 219 -11.24 6.45 9.82
N ALA A 220 -12.38 6.09 10.37
CA ALA A 220 -12.60 4.80 10.99
C ALA A 220 -12.86 3.70 9.93
N LEU A 221 -12.34 2.49 10.20
CA LEU A 221 -12.82 1.27 9.54
C LEU A 221 -14.35 1.24 9.60
N PRO A 222 -15.06 0.97 8.50
CA PRO A 222 -16.51 0.87 8.53
C PRO A 222 -16.91 -0.20 9.52
N ALA A 223 -17.95 0.07 10.31
CA ALA A 223 -18.62 -0.95 11.11
C ALA A 223 -19.35 -1.90 10.14
N LEU A 224 -18.61 -2.85 9.55
CA LEU A 224 -19.15 -3.83 8.62
C LEU A 224 -19.95 -4.88 9.38
N SER A 225 -21.08 -5.34 8.79
CA SER A 225 -21.81 -6.51 9.27
C SER A 225 -21.01 -7.80 9.01
N ASN A 226 -21.40 -8.93 9.64
CA ASN A 226 -20.76 -10.22 9.37
C ASN A 226 -20.90 -10.65 7.90
N GLU A 227 -22.01 -10.35 7.27
CA GLU A 227 -22.23 -10.60 5.84
C GLU A 227 -21.22 -9.81 5.00
N GLN A 228 -21.05 -8.53 5.29
CA GLN A 228 -20.06 -7.70 4.60
C GLN A 228 -18.61 -8.16 4.86
N TRP A 229 -18.31 -8.69 6.06
CA TRP A 229 -17.01 -9.32 6.34
C TRP A 229 -16.84 -10.63 5.57
N ALA A 230 -17.90 -11.44 5.42
CA ALA A 230 -17.88 -12.66 4.63
C ALA A 230 -17.66 -12.36 3.13
N ASP A 231 -18.35 -11.36 2.60
CA ASP A 231 -18.21 -10.90 1.20
C ASP A 231 -16.76 -10.46 0.87
N LEU A 232 -16.03 -9.93 1.87
CA LEU A 232 -14.61 -9.59 1.72
C LEU A 232 -13.71 -10.81 1.53
N LEU A 233 -14.17 -12.00 1.91
CA LEU A 233 -13.42 -13.25 1.86
C LEU A 233 -13.87 -14.18 0.72
N GLU A 234 -14.86 -13.82 -0.05
CA GLU A 234 -15.23 -14.51 -1.27
C GLU A 234 -14.33 -14.14 -2.44
#